data_950cb2ec62bdc2bc51d0c473be7389a4
#
_entry.id   950cb2ec62bdc2bc51d0c473be7389a4
#
_cell.length_a   1.000
_cell.length_b   1.000
_cell.length_c   1.000
_cell.angle_alpha   90.00
_cell.angle_beta   90.00
_cell.angle_gamma   90.00
#
_symmetry.space_group_name_H-M   'P 1'
#
loop_
_entity.id
_entity.type
_entity.pdbx_description
1 polymer ?
#
loop_
_entity_poly.entity_id
_entity_poly.type
_entity_poly.pdbx_seq_one_letter_code
_entity_poly.pdbx_strand_id
1 'polypeptide(L)'
;MQHIDNVVLDPPFTLTRASHVVLNVRDLEASKRFYTELIGLVVSAEDASTVYLRGLEERGHHSLVLHKSTEMSCARLGMRVLTPDDIFKAEDYFASQGIHSTRVDVPFQGPTLHVSDSTGVPLELCASMEPCERLFKSYNLYRGASAQRLDHYQLQTDDVSKSWSFYQPLGFRVSEYTYSLTPDEKELLWGVWLQRKGNPHDIVFTAGTGPRLHHFAYTLPDTNDMIRACDVAGALGFAPQLERGPGRHGISGALFVYFRDPDGHRIELFNTHYQHIDLEPAIAWDLADPKRADQWGLPARNQWFTEATPFAGVTPRPPDIRVDPPTLEKFLAMTNDS
;
A
#
# COMPACT_ATOMS: atom_id res chain seq x y z
N MET A 1 18.34 13.12 14.23
CA MET A 1 17.13 12.80 13.42
C MET A 1 16.88 13.90 12.41
N GLN A 2 16.76 13.58 11.15
CA GLN A 2 16.26 14.52 10.16
C GLN A 2 14.76 14.70 10.44
N HIS A 3 14.40 15.81 11.07
CA HIS A 3 13.09 16.49 11.17
C HIS A 3 11.86 15.64 10.75
N ILE A 4 11.67 14.50 11.43
CA ILE A 4 10.52 13.61 11.14
C ILE A 4 9.19 14.33 11.38
N ASP A 5 9.17 15.29 12.32
CA ASP A 5 8.01 16.10 12.67
C ASP A 5 7.87 17.38 11.81
N ASN A 6 8.74 17.60 10.81
CA ASN A 6 8.61 18.76 9.93
C ASN A 6 7.37 18.63 9.04
N VAL A 7 6.44 19.54 9.19
CA VAL A 7 5.20 19.62 8.42
C VAL A 7 5.27 20.73 7.39
N VAL A 8 5.01 20.39 6.11
CA VAL A 8 4.83 21.35 5.02
C VAL A 8 3.32 21.57 4.83
N LEU A 9 2.84 22.74 5.25
CA LEU A 9 1.42 23.09 5.18
C LEU A 9 1.00 23.61 3.80
N ASP A 10 1.92 24.21 3.05
CA ASP A 10 1.69 24.75 1.72
C ASP A 10 2.63 24.05 0.70
N PRO A 11 2.29 22.81 0.28
CA PRO A 11 3.09 22.07 -0.69
C PRO A 11 2.94 22.67 -2.09
N PRO A 12 3.89 22.42 -3.01
CA PRO A 12 3.89 22.98 -4.37
C PRO A 12 2.65 22.57 -5.19
N PHE A 13 2.05 21.44 -4.88
CA PHE A 13 0.77 20.97 -5.40
C PHE A 13 0.13 20.02 -4.36
N THR A 14 -1.18 19.80 -4.47
CA THR A 14 -1.92 19.10 -3.40
C THR A 14 -2.17 17.63 -3.76
N LEU A 15 -1.38 16.73 -3.19
CA LEU A 15 -1.72 15.30 -3.09
C LEU A 15 -2.74 15.09 -1.98
N THR A 16 -3.73 14.23 -2.21
CA THR A 16 -4.82 14.00 -1.24
C THR A 16 -4.82 12.60 -0.64
N ARG A 17 -4.46 11.58 -1.40
CA ARG A 17 -4.51 10.17 -0.96
C ARG A 17 -3.86 9.19 -1.93
N ALA A 18 -3.60 7.97 -1.48
CA ALA A 18 -3.47 6.80 -2.33
C ALA A 18 -4.74 6.62 -3.19
N SER A 19 -4.61 6.36 -4.48
CA SER A 19 -5.72 6.36 -5.43
C SER A 19 -6.03 4.99 -6.02
N HIS A 20 -5.04 4.34 -6.63
CA HIS A 20 -5.21 3.06 -7.34
C HIS A 20 -3.88 2.33 -7.53
N VAL A 21 -3.96 1.04 -7.84
CA VAL A 21 -2.81 0.18 -8.18
C VAL A 21 -3.01 -0.37 -9.57
N VAL A 22 -1.95 -0.38 -10.38
CA VAL A 22 -1.94 -1.02 -11.70
C VAL A 22 -1.03 -2.25 -11.64
N LEU A 23 -1.62 -3.43 -11.76
CA LEU A 23 -0.91 -4.72 -11.69
C LEU A 23 -0.87 -5.39 -13.06
N ASN A 24 0.27 -5.98 -13.38
CA ASN A 24 0.44 -6.90 -14.47
C ASN A 24 0.24 -8.34 -13.93
N VAL A 25 -0.70 -9.07 -14.52
CA VAL A 25 -1.10 -10.42 -14.09
C VAL A 25 -1.00 -11.40 -15.26
N ARG A 26 -0.61 -12.65 -14.97
CA ARG A 26 -0.43 -13.69 -16.01
C ARG A 26 -1.75 -14.33 -16.44
N ASP A 27 -2.63 -14.54 -15.48
CA ASP A 27 -3.99 -15.07 -15.71
C ASP A 27 -5.04 -14.05 -15.26
N LEU A 28 -5.57 -13.28 -16.24
CA LEU A 28 -6.52 -12.22 -15.99
C LEU A 28 -7.84 -12.73 -15.38
N GLU A 29 -8.32 -13.89 -15.82
CA GLU A 29 -9.57 -14.48 -15.32
C GLU A 29 -9.41 -15.03 -13.89
N ALA A 30 -8.30 -15.70 -13.59
CA ALA A 30 -8.02 -16.17 -12.24
C ALA A 30 -7.89 -14.99 -11.27
N SER A 31 -7.18 -13.91 -11.65
CA SER A 31 -7.04 -12.70 -10.85
C SER A 31 -8.38 -11.98 -10.71
N LYS A 32 -9.16 -11.79 -11.78
CA LYS A 32 -10.51 -11.22 -11.73
C LYS A 32 -11.39 -12.00 -10.75
N ARG A 33 -11.40 -13.33 -10.84
CA ARG A 33 -12.17 -14.18 -9.93
C ARG A 33 -11.74 -13.96 -8.45
N PHE A 34 -10.44 -13.92 -8.17
CA PHE A 34 -9.91 -13.68 -6.84
C PHE A 34 -10.40 -12.33 -6.28
N TYR A 35 -10.25 -11.25 -7.05
CA TYR A 35 -10.61 -9.91 -6.59
C TYR A 35 -12.11 -9.67 -6.50
N THR A 36 -12.93 -10.33 -7.31
CA THR A 36 -14.40 -10.18 -7.26
C THR A 36 -15.08 -11.12 -6.26
N GLU A 37 -14.67 -12.39 -6.20
CA GLU A 37 -15.36 -13.37 -5.37
C GLU A 37 -14.82 -13.43 -3.92
N LEU A 38 -13.49 -13.29 -3.73
CA LEU A 38 -12.89 -13.32 -2.40
C LEU A 38 -12.78 -11.91 -1.78
N ILE A 39 -12.18 -10.97 -2.49
CA ILE A 39 -11.98 -9.61 -1.97
C ILE A 39 -13.28 -8.80 -2.01
N GLY A 40 -14.15 -9.08 -2.98
CA GLY A 40 -15.45 -8.44 -3.11
C GLY A 40 -15.42 -7.09 -3.83
N LEU A 41 -14.42 -6.87 -4.70
CA LEU A 41 -14.38 -5.71 -5.58
C LEU A 41 -15.39 -5.84 -6.72
N VAL A 42 -15.80 -4.70 -7.26
CA VAL A 42 -16.77 -4.61 -8.36
C VAL A 42 -16.05 -4.22 -9.65
N VAL A 43 -16.34 -4.93 -10.73
CA VAL A 43 -15.87 -4.59 -12.08
C VAL A 43 -16.58 -3.32 -12.55
N SER A 44 -15.81 -2.30 -12.91
CA SER A 44 -16.33 -1.04 -13.49
C SER A 44 -16.30 -1.07 -15.02
N ALA A 45 -15.24 -1.66 -15.58
CA ALA A 45 -15.09 -1.91 -17.02
C ALA A 45 -14.11 -3.05 -17.26
N GLU A 46 -14.17 -3.69 -18.41
CA GLU A 46 -13.20 -4.70 -18.83
C GLU A 46 -13.13 -4.82 -20.36
N ASP A 47 -11.98 -5.28 -20.83
CA ASP A 47 -11.75 -5.73 -22.20
C ASP A 47 -10.92 -7.02 -22.21
N ALA A 48 -10.47 -7.48 -23.37
CA ALA A 48 -9.72 -8.74 -23.51
C ALA A 48 -8.35 -8.75 -22.79
N SER A 49 -7.83 -7.59 -22.40
CA SER A 49 -6.50 -7.38 -21.84
C SER A 49 -6.48 -6.68 -20.47
N THR A 50 -7.59 -6.08 -20.06
CA THR A 50 -7.63 -5.20 -18.89
C THR A 50 -8.96 -5.37 -18.13
N VAL A 51 -8.87 -5.41 -16.80
CA VAL A 51 -10.04 -5.34 -15.91
C VAL A 51 -9.84 -4.18 -14.93
N TYR A 52 -10.86 -3.32 -14.84
CA TYR A 52 -10.92 -2.18 -13.91
C TYR A 52 -11.84 -2.53 -12.75
N LEU A 53 -11.33 -2.43 -11.53
CA LEU A 53 -12.02 -2.84 -10.31
C LEU A 53 -12.04 -1.70 -9.29
N ARG A 54 -13.07 -1.68 -8.44
CA ARG A 54 -13.22 -0.72 -7.35
C ARG A 54 -13.89 -1.31 -6.13
N GLY A 55 -13.70 -0.68 -4.98
CA GLY A 55 -14.40 -1.02 -3.75
C GLY A 55 -15.84 -0.46 -3.73
N LEU A 56 -16.66 -0.95 -2.80
CA LEU A 56 -18.09 -0.67 -2.73
C LEU A 56 -18.42 0.79 -2.41
N GLU A 57 -17.61 1.49 -1.63
CA GLU A 57 -17.83 2.90 -1.29
C GLU A 57 -17.19 3.88 -2.29
N GLU A 58 -16.37 3.39 -3.22
CA GLU A 58 -15.61 4.24 -4.12
C GLU A 58 -16.49 4.82 -5.22
N ARG A 59 -16.30 6.13 -5.47
CA ARG A 59 -16.97 6.87 -6.55
C ARG A 59 -16.08 7.00 -7.79
N GLY A 60 -14.75 6.90 -7.65
CA GLY A 60 -13.82 6.86 -8.78
C GLY A 60 -13.99 5.59 -9.57
N HIS A 61 -13.77 5.64 -10.89
CA HIS A 61 -13.97 4.53 -11.81
C HIS A 61 -13.25 3.25 -11.36
N HIS A 62 -12.02 3.37 -10.86
CA HIS A 62 -11.23 2.22 -10.41
C HIS A 62 -10.25 2.58 -9.29
N SER A 63 -9.90 1.59 -8.49
CA SER A 63 -8.81 1.61 -7.52
C SER A 63 -7.84 0.44 -7.72
N LEU A 64 -8.20 -0.52 -8.57
CA LEU A 64 -7.32 -1.59 -9.03
C LEU A 64 -7.50 -1.79 -10.53
N VAL A 65 -6.38 -1.84 -11.25
CA VAL A 65 -6.35 -2.19 -12.67
C VAL A 65 -5.50 -3.44 -12.84
N LEU A 66 -6.04 -4.45 -13.52
CA LEU A 66 -5.33 -5.67 -13.88
C LEU A 66 -5.06 -5.66 -15.38
N HIS A 67 -3.78 -5.68 -15.77
CA HIS A 67 -3.36 -5.85 -17.15
C HIS A 67 -2.84 -7.25 -17.39
N LYS A 68 -3.33 -7.91 -18.43
CA LYS A 68 -2.79 -9.19 -18.87
C LYS A 68 -1.35 -9.03 -19.35
N SER A 69 -0.44 -9.86 -18.82
CA SER A 69 0.99 -9.80 -19.11
C SER A 69 1.60 -11.20 -19.08
N THR A 70 2.81 -11.35 -19.58
CA THR A 70 3.60 -12.58 -19.46
C THR A 70 4.31 -12.67 -18.09
N GLU A 71 4.52 -11.53 -17.43
CA GLU A 71 5.23 -11.43 -16.16
C GLU A 71 4.41 -10.66 -15.14
N MET A 72 4.45 -11.10 -13.88
CA MET A 72 3.83 -10.40 -12.77
C MET A 72 4.67 -9.20 -12.34
N SER A 73 4.06 -8.05 -12.17
CA SER A 73 4.70 -6.83 -11.66
C SER A 73 3.65 -5.79 -11.25
N CYS A 74 4.07 -4.77 -10.50
CA CYS A 74 3.29 -3.55 -10.36
C CYS A 74 3.76 -2.55 -11.44
N ALA A 75 2.84 -2.12 -12.28
CA ALA A 75 3.16 -1.14 -13.31
C ALA A 75 3.28 0.26 -12.71
N ARG A 76 2.33 0.67 -11.84
CA ARG A 76 2.30 1.99 -11.20
C ARG A 76 1.48 2.00 -9.91
N LEU A 77 1.80 2.97 -9.06
CA LEU A 77 0.97 3.36 -7.91
C LEU A 77 0.33 4.71 -8.16
N GLY A 78 -0.99 4.75 -8.08
CA GLY A 78 -1.76 5.95 -8.32
C GLY A 78 -1.88 6.84 -7.09
N MET A 79 -1.65 8.14 -7.24
CA MET A 79 -1.90 9.16 -6.22
C MET A 79 -2.93 10.16 -6.75
N ARG A 80 -3.89 10.56 -5.91
CA ARG A 80 -4.87 11.58 -6.27
C ARG A 80 -4.33 12.97 -5.96
N VAL A 81 -4.40 13.89 -6.93
CA VAL A 81 -4.26 15.33 -6.68
C VAL A 81 -5.64 15.97 -6.50
N LEU A 82 -5.67 17.17 -5.89
CA LEU A 82 -6.93 17.83 -5.51
C LEU A 82 -7.68 18.36 -6.72
N THR A 83 -6.99 19.02 -7.65
CA THR A 83 -7.57 19.70 -8.82
C THR A 83 -6.81 19.35 -10.10
N PRO A 84 -7.41 19.56 -11.31
CA PRO A 84 -6.69 19.43 -12.56
C PRO A 84 -5.46 20.37 -12.65
N ASP A 85 -5.51 21.56 -12.05
CA ASP A 85 -4.39 22.51 -12.01
C ASP A 85 -3.19 21.96 -11.24
N ASP A 86 -3.42 21.08 -10.25
CA ASP A 86 -2.33 20.46 -9.49
C ASP A 86 -1.47 19.52 -10.35
N ILE A 87 -1.99 19.01 -11.48
CA ILE A 87 -1.18 18.22 -12.43
C ILE A 87 -0.14 19.13 -13.12
N PHE A 88 -0.53 20.36 -13.52
CA PHE A 88 0.39 21.30 -14.14
C PHE A 88 1.41 21.83 -13.14
N LYS A 89 0.98 22.13 -11.90
CA LYS A 89 1.87 22.50 -10.80
C LYS A 89 2.86 21.39 -10.46
N ALA A 90 2.42 20.12 -10.47
CA ALA A 90 3.29 18.97 -10.25
C ALA A 90 4.34 18.83 -11.36
N GLU A 91 3.94 18.98 -12.63
CA GLU A 91 4.87 18.97 -13.77
C GLU A 91 5.95 20.05 -13.63
N ASP A 92 5.55 21.31 -13.34
CA ASP A 92 6.46 22.43 -13.11
C ASP A 92 7.39 22.19 -11.91
N TYR A 93 6.85 21.69 -10.81
CA TYR A 93 7.63 21.36 -9.63
C TYR A 93 8.69 20.30 -9.93
N PHE A 94 8.31 19.16 -10.52
CA PHE A 94 9.26 18.10 -10.84
C PHE A 94 10.32 18.57 -11.83
N ALA A 95 9.94 19.35 -12.84
CA ALA A 95 10.90 19.97 -13.76
C ALA A 95 11.90 20.88 -13.02
N SER A 96 11.45 21.69 -12.05
CA SER A 96 12.32 22.54 -11.22
C SER A 96 13.30 21.75 -10.35
N GLN A 97 12.94 20.51 -9.99
CA GLN A 97 13.78 19.58 -9.23
C GLN A 97 14.66 18.69 -10.14
N GLY A 98 14.62 18.88 -11.47
CA GLY A 98 15.32 18.04 -12.44
C GLY A 98 14.76 16.61 -12.56
N ILE A 99 13.52 16.38 -12.11
CA ILE A 99 12.84 15.09 -12.17
C ILE A 99 12.00 15.06 -13.44
N HIS A 100 12.23 14.02 -14.27
CA HIS A 100 11.46 13.84 -15.50
C HIS A 100 10.05 13.36 -15.17
N SER A 101 9.05 14.01 -15.77
CA SER A 101 7.63 13.60 -15.71
C SER A 101 7.00 13.69 -17.10
N THR A 102 5.91 12.97 -17.34
CA THR A 102 5.24 12.91 -18.65
C THR A 102 3.73 12.91 -18.46
N ARG A 103 3.04 13.87 -19.10
CA ARG A 103 1.56 13.82 -19.19
C ARG A 103 1.14 12.70 -20.12
N VAL A 104 0.11 11.97 -19.72
CA VAL A 104 -0.41 10.81 -20.44
C VAL A 104 -1.92 10.80 -20.45
N ASP A 105 -2.49 10.20 -21.48
CA ASP A 105 -3.91 9.89 -21.54
C ASP A 105 -4.13 8.47 -21.03
N VAL A 106 -4.89 8.35 -19.94
CA VAL A 106 -5.22 7.07 -19.31
C VAL A 106 -6.74 6.88 -19.38
N PRO A 107 -7.25 5.71 -19.81
CA PRO A 107 -8.69 5.45 -19.89
C PRO A 107 -9.40 5.74 -18.57
N PHE A 108 -10.55 6.40 -18.64
CA PHE A 108 -11.41 6.77 -17.50
C PHE A 108 -10.78 7.75 -16.50
N GLN A 109 -9.62 8.34 -16.81
CA GLN A 109 -8.97 9.35 -15.98
C GLN A 109 -9.00 10.72 -16.68
N GLY A 110 -9.06 11.78 -15.87
CA GLY A 110 -8.78 13.15 -16.33
C GLY A 110 -7.27 13.37 -16.48
N PRO A 111 -6.80 14.63 -16.41
CA PRO A 111 -5.38 14.93 -16.54
C PRO A 111 -4.53 14.05 -15.61
N THR A 112 -3.54 13.40 -16.20
CA THR A 112 -2.69 12.40 -15.52
C THR A 112 -1.22 12.66 -15.83
N LEU A 113 -0.35 12.52 -14.81
CA LEU A 113 1.10 12.68 -14.90
C LEU A 113 1.81 11.41 -14.41
N HIS A 114 2.71 10.88 -15.22
CA HIS A 114 3.63 9.83 -14.82
C HIS A 114 4.95 10.44 -14.34
N VAL A 115 5.43 9.97 -13.20
CA VAL A 115 6.71 10.36 -12.60
C VAL A 115 7.27 9.21 -11.79
N SER A 116 8.57 9.17 -11.55
CA SER A 116 9.18 8.24 -10.59
C SER A 116 9.64 9.01 -9.36
N ASP A 117 9.47 8.41 -8.19
CA ASP A 117 10.05 8.97 -6.96
C ASP A 117 11.59 8.84 -6.94
N SER A 118 12.22 9.36 -5.89
CA SER A 118 13.68 9.37 -5.76
C SER A 118 14.33 7.98 -5.69
N THR A 119 13.56 6.93 -5.39
CA THR A 119 14.03 5.53 -5.33
C THR A 119 13.70 4.75 -6.59
N GLY A 120 12.87 5.31 -7.46
CA GLY A 120 12.46 4.73 -8.73
C GLY A 120 11.06 4.10 -8.70
N VAL A 121 10.24 4.36 -7.68
CA VAL A 121 8.85 3.92 -7.65
C VAL A 121 8.06 4.63 -8.76
N PRO A 122 7.46 3.91 -9.71
CA PRO A 122 6.65 4.54 -10.75
C PRO A 122 5.30 4.99 -10.19
N LEU A 123 5.07 6.30 -10.23
CA LEU A 123 3.85 6.95 -9.75
C LEU A 123 2.98 7.42 -10.93
N GLU A 124 1.67 7.39 -10.71
CA GLU A 124 0.64 7.95 -11.58
C GLU A 124 -0.19 8.96 -10.79
N LEU A 125 0.01 10.26 -11.05
CA LEU A 125 -0.77 11.31 -10.43
C LEU A 125 -1.99 11.59 -11.28
N CYS A 126 -3.20 11.45 -10.72
CA CYS A 126 -4.44 11.73 -11.46
C CYS A 126 -5.33 12.73 -10.73
N ALA A 127 -5.89 13.68 -11.49
CA ALA A 127 -6.75 14.72 -10.94
C ALA A 127 -8.20 14.25 -10.73
N SER A 128 -8.71 13.39 -11.63
CA SER A 128 -10.07 12.91 -11.59
C SER A 128 -10.19 11.55 -12.26
N MET A 129 -11.31 10.88 -12.03
CA MET A 129 -11.74 9.69 -12.75
C MET A 129 -13.22 9.83 -13.10
N GLU A 130 -13.68 9.13 -14.12
CA GLU A 130 -15.10 9.00 -14.41
C GLU A 130 -15.83 8.53 -13.15
N PRO A 131 -16.96 9.17 -12.80
CA PRO A 131 -17.68 8.83 -11.57
C PRO A 131 -18.50 7.57 -11.73
N CYS A 132 -18.46 6.70 -10.71
CA CYS A 132 -19.35 5.57 -10.55
C CYS A 132 -20.31 5.79 -9.38
N GLU A 133 -21.38 5.02 -9.33
CA GLU A 133 -22.30 4.99 -8.19
C GLU A 133 -21.61 4.33 -6.98
N ARG A 134 -21.77 4.93 -5.79
CA ARG A 134 -21.36 4.31 -4.54
C ARG A 134 -22.30 3.17 -4.15
N LEU A 135 -21.75 2.01 -3.84
CA LEU A 135 -22.51 0.79 -3.56
C LEU A 135 -22.53 0.41 -2.07
N PHE A 136 -22.03 1.27 -1.19
CA PHE A 136 -21.87 0.96 0.25
C PHE A 136 -23.20 0.69 1.00
N LYS A 137 -24.35 0.97 0.39
CA LYS A 137 -25.68 0.62 0.91
C LYS A 137 -26.37 -0.48 0.09
N SER A 138 -25.74 -0.98 -0.95
CA SER A 138 -26.27 -2.01 -1.83
C SER A 138 -25.87 -3.40 -1.32
N TYR A 139 -26.35 -3.77 -0.12
CA TYR A 139 -25.97 -5.01 0.57
C TYR A 139 -26.18 -6.29 -0.25
N ASN A 140 -27.07 -6.26 -1.23
CA ASN A 140 -27.29 -7.36 -2.17
C ASN A 140 -26.09 -7.59 -3.13
N LEU A 141 -25.18 -6.62 -3.25
CA LEU A 141 -23.97 -6.71 -4.07
C LEU A 141 -22.73 -7.11 -3.26
N TYR A 142 -22.82 -7.18 -1.94
CA TYR A 142 -21.71 -7.56 -1.07
C TYR A 142 -21.30 -9.01 -1.33
N ARG A 143 -20.03 -9.21 -1.66
CA ARG A 143 -19.41 -10.50 -1.95
C ARG A 143 -18.09 -10.63 -1.18
N GLY A 144 -17.66 -11.85 -0.92
CA GLY A 144 -16.39 -12.11 -0.27
C GLY A 144 -16.20 -11.30 1.01
N ALA A 145 -15.11 -10.58 1.08
CA ALA A 145 -14.75 -9.67 2.18
C ALA A 145 -15.48 -8.32 2.13
N SER A 146 -16.25 -8.04 1.09
CA SER A 146 -16.98 -6.76 0.96
C SER A 146 -16.09 -5.52 1.03
N ALA A 147 -14.94 -5.54 0.36
CA ALA A 147 -13.94 -4.47 0.40
C ALA A 147 -14.54 -3.11 0.03
N GLN A 148 -14.29 -2.08 0.86
CA GLN A 148 -14.94 -0.79 0.75
C GLN A 148 -14.16 0.19 -0.13
N ARG A 149 -12.85 0.37 0.15
CA ARG A 149 -11.98 1.29 -0.61
C ARG A 149 -10.51 0.92 -0.47
N LEU A 150 -9.73 1.25 -1.49
CA LEU A 150 -8.28 1.27 -1.38
C LEU A 150 -7.86 2.32 -0.35
N ASP A 151 -6.95 1.94 0.52
CA ASP A 151 -6.50 2.80 1.59
C ASP A 151 -5.04 3.22 1.47
N HIS A 152 -4.13 2.25 1.35
CA HIS A 152 -2.70 2.53 1.37
C HIS A 152 -1.87 1.52 0.59
N TYR A 153 -0.56 1.86 0.46
CA TYR A 153 0.49 0.99 -0.06
C TYR A 153 1.60 0.85 0.97
N GLN A 154 2.20 -0.34 1.05
CA GLN A 154 3.50 -0.51 1.69
C GLN A 154 4.53 -0.95 0.66
N LEU A 155 5.71 -0.33 0.72
CA LEU A 155 6.84 -0.59 -0.16
C LEU A 155 8.07 -1.01 0.65
N GLN A 156 8.86 -1.89 0.07
CA GLN A 156 10.24 -2.08 0.47
C GLN A 156 11.12 -1.10 -0.32
N THR A 157 12.06 -0.47 0.35
CA THR A 157 13.03 0.48 -0.24
C THR A 157 14.45 0.18 0.24
N ASP A 158 15.42 0.44 -0.62
CA ASP A 158 16.85 0.39 -0.26
C ASP A 158 17.26 1.53 0.69
N ASP A 159 16.51 2.67 0.67
CA ASP A 159 16.79 3.85 1.49
C ASP A 159 15.49 4.55 1.94
N VAL A 160 15.14 4.34 3.22
CA VAL A 160 13.93 4.93 3.85
C VAL A 160 14.05 6.45 3.98
N SER A 161 15.24 6.96 4.32
CA SER A 161 15.47 8.40 4.48
C SER A 161 15.35 9.15 3.16
N LYS A 162 15.84 8.56 2.08
CA LYS A 162 15.69 9.10 0.73
C LYS A 162 14.24 9.11 0.28
N SER A 163 13.49 8.03 0.58
CA SER A 163 12.05 7.98 0.31
C SER A 163 11.33 9.10 1.08
N TRP A 164 11.56 9.22 2.40
CA TRP A 164 10.97 10.30 3.20
C TRP A 164 11.27 11.70 2.64
N SER A 165 12.53 11.96 2.29
CA SER A 165 12.97 13.26 1.75
C SER A 165 12.26 13.64 0.44
N PHE A 166 11.77 12.69 -0.34
CA PHE A 166 10.96 12.95 -1.54
C PHE A 166 9.52 13.35 -1.21
N TYR A 167 8.87 12.67 -0.25
CA TYR A 167 7.45 12.88 0.04
C TYR A 167 7.18 14.04 1.00
N GLN A 168 8.13 14.39 1.88
CA GLN A 168 7.97 15.48 2.84
C GLN A 168 7.62 16.83 2.17
N PRO A 169 8.36 17.33 1.17
CA PRO A 169 8.04 18.60 0.53
C PRO A 169 6.69 18.58 -0.23
N LEU A 170 6.17 17.39 -0.54
CA LEU A 170 4.84 17.20 -1.13
C LEU A 170 3.71 17.22 -0.08
N GLY A 171 4.02 17.60 1.16
CA GLY A 171 3.07 17.79 2.25
C GLY A 171 2.65 16.51 2.97
N PHE A 172 3.36 15.38 2.74
CA PHE A 172 3.15 14.19 3.57
C PHE A 172 3.66 14.44 4.99
N ARG A 173 2.98 13.83 5.96
CA ARG A 173 3.35 13.84 7.37
C ARG A 173 3.66 12.43 7.83
N VAL A 174 4.62 12.29 8.72
CA VAL A 174 4.88 11.00 9.38
C VAL A 174 3.88 10.84 10.52
N SER A 175 3.14 9.75 10.51
CA SER A 175 2.28 9.35 11.62
C SER A 175 3.02 8.46 12.61
N GLU A 176 3.79 7.52 12.08
CA GLU A 176 4.57 6.55 12.83
C GLU A 176 5.89 6.28 12.12
N TYR A 177 6.92 5.87 12.87
CA TYR A 177 8.18 5.43 12.30
C TYR A 177 8.83 4.36 13.18
N THR A 178 9.69 3.55 12.56
CA THR A 178 10.48 2.55 13.26
C THR A 178 11.96 2.91 13.20
N TYR A 179 12.66 2.74 14.30
CA TYR A 179 14.07 3.07 14.44
C TYR A 179 14.83 2.02 15.25
N SER A 180 16.15 2.01 15.11
CA SER A 180 17.09 1.39 16.04
C SER A 180 18.17 2.41 16.41
N LEU A 181 18.88 2.16 17.50
CA LEU A 181 20.03 2.96 17.86
C LEU A 181 21.32 2.31 17.33
N THR A 182 22.21 3.14 16.79
CA THR A 182 23.58 2.74 16.48
C THR A 182 24.42 2.66 17.77
N PRO A 183 25.63 2.05 17.76
CA PRO A 183 26.48 2.01 18.95
C PRO A 183 26.87 3.39 19.53
N ASP A 184 26.83 4.45 18.71
CA ASP A 184 27.05 5.84 19.12
C ASP A 184 25.71 6.59 19.36
N GLU A 185 24.64 5.86 19.67
CA GLU A 185 23.31 6.37 20.07
C GLU A 185 22.61 7.23 19.01
N LYS A 186 22.98 7.11 17.74
CA LYS A 186 22.24 7.75 16.65
C LYS A 186 21.09 6.88 16.19
N GLU A 187 19.96 7.51 15.94
CA GLU A 187 18.80 6.82 15.39
C GLU A 187 19.01 6.47 13.92
N LEU A 188 18.72 5.22 13.60
CA LEU A 188 18.72 4.66 12.28
C LEU A 188 17.27 4.37 11.89
N LEU A 189 16.80 4.99 10.81
CA LEU A 189 15.40 4.89 10.37
C LEU A 189 15.18 3.60 9.56
N TRP A 190 14.24 2.78 10.00
CA TRP A 190 13.89 1.51 9.38
C TRP A 190 12.58 1.51 8.61
N GLY A 191 11.65 2.39 8.96
CA GLY A 191 10.39 2.54 8.29
C GLY A 191 9.68 3.81 8.65
N VAL A 192 8.88 4.33 7.71
CA VAL A 192 8.04 5.51 7.87
C VAL A 192 6.65 5.26 7.33
N TRP A 193 5.64 5.69 8.08
CA TRP A 193 4.23 5.66 7.72
C TRP A 193 3.80 7.09 7.40
N LEU A 194 3.50 7.34 6.12
CA LEU A 194 3.27 8.69 5.58
C LEU A 194 1.80 8.88 5.24
N GLN A 195 1.21 9.95 5.75
CA GLN A 195 -0.22 10.23 5.58
C GLN A 195 -0.51 11.58 4.93
N ARG A 196 -1.65 11.65 4.25
CA ARG A 196 -2.28 12.87 3.70
C ARG A 196 -3.74 12.99 4.12
N LYS A 197 -4.49 11.90 4.17
CA LYS A 197 -5.95 11.88 4.37
C LYS A 197 -6.43 11.77 5.82
N GLY A 198 -5.53 11.88 6.80
CA GLY A 198 -5.89 11.88 8.22
C GLY A 198 -6.06 10.50 8.87
N ASN A 199 -5.79 9.40 8.19
CA ASN A 199 -5.55 8.08 8.78
C ASN A 199 -4.03 7.84 8.92
N PRO A 200 -3.56 6.78 9.59
CA PRO A 200 -2.13 6.60 9.85
C PRO A 200 -1.25 6.67 8.62
N HIS A 201 -1.69 6.22 7.46
CA HIS A 201 -0.84 6.24 6.28
C HIS A 201 -1.59 6.12 4.96
N ASP A 202 -1.05 6.73 3.92
CA ASP A 202 -1.36 6.52 2.51
C ASP A 202 -0.27 5.68 1.82
N ILE A 203 0.98 5.88 2.23
CA ILE A 203 2.13 5.15 1.72
C ILE A 203 3.14 4.89 2.84
N VAL A 204 3.70 3.69 2.86
CA VAL A 204 4.66 3.24 3.86
C VAL A 204 5.93 2.80 3.15
N PHE A 205 7.08 3.18 3.70
CA PHE A 205 8.38 2.69 3.27
C PHE A 205 9.07 1.94 4.41
N THR A 206 9.51 0.72 4.14
CA THR A 206 10.30 -0.09 5.08
C THR A 206 11.59 -0.54 4.42
N ALA A 207 12.67 -0.62 5.20
CA ALA A 207 13.97 -1.08 4.71
C ALA A 207 13.87 -2.53 4.20
N GLY A 208 14.32 -2.75 2.98
CA GLY A 208 14.31 -4.05 2.30
C GLY A 208 14.81 -3.92 0.87
N THR A 209 14.99 -5.05 0.19
CA THR A 209 15.37 -5.02 -1.22
C THR A 209 14.27 -4.32 -2.01
N GLY A 210 14.58 -3.14 -2.57
CA GLY A 210 13.58 -2.28 -3.22
C GLY A 210 14.15 -1.33 -4.28
N PRO A 211 13.28 -0.54 -4.94
CA PRO A 211 11.85 -0.44 -4.64
C PRO A 211 11.05 -1.66 -5.12
N ARG A 212 10.15 -2.16 -4.26
CA ARG A 212 9.17 -3.20 -4.58
C ARG A 212 7.87 -2.93 -3.82
N LEU A 213 6.73 -3.25 -4.41
CA LEU A 213 5.43 -3.18 -3.72
C LEU A 213 5.30 -4.38 -2.77
N HIS A 214 5.32 -4.12 -1.45
CA HIS A 214 5.11 -5.16 -0.44
C HIS A 214 3.65 -5.59 -0.41
N HIS A 215 2.73 -4.63 -0.26
CA HIS A 215 1.29 -4.84 -0.38
C HIS A 215 0.55 -3.53 -0.69
N PHE A 216 -0.70 -3.68 -1.06
CA PHE A 216 -1.72 -2.63 -1.07
C PHE A 216 -2.90 -3.09 -0.21
N ALA A 217 -3.67 -2.16 0.33
CA ALA A 217 -4.65 -2.46 1.36
C ALA A 217 -6.04 -1.90 1.06
N TYR A 218 -7.06 -2.71 1.37
CA TYR A 218 -8.46 -2.31 1.33
C TYR A 218 -9.09 -2.35 2.72
N THR A 219 -9.91 -1.34 3.02
CA THR A 219 -10.71 -1.33 4.24
C THR A 219 -11.91 -2.26 4.14
N LEU A 220 -12.27 -2.88 5.25
CA LEU A 220 -13.48 -3.69 5.43
C LEU A 220 -14.53 -2.94 6.25
N PRO A 221 -15.82 -3.27 6.10
CA PRO A 221 -16.91 -2.69 6.91
C PRO A 221 -16.71 -2.95 8.40
N ASP A 222 -16.41 -4.20 8.77
CA ASP A 222 -16.21 -4.60 10.16
C ASP A 222 -15.32 -5.86 10.30
N THR A 223 -15.17 -6.34 11.54
CA THR A 223 -14.36 -7.51 11.86
C THR A 223 -14.97 -8.82 11.34
N ASN A 224 -16.30 -8.92 11.24
CA ASN A 224 -16.94 -10.15 10.76
C ASN A 224 -16.64 -10.36 9.27
N ASP A 225 -16.52 -9.29 8.49
CA ASP A 225 -16.13 -9.38 7.07
C ASP A 225 -14.70 -9.92 6.91
N MET A 226 -13.81 -9.68 7.87
CA MET A 226 -12.47 -10.26 7.88
C MET A 226 -12.50 -11.78 8.09
N ILE A 227 -13.27 -12.26 9.06
CA ILE A 227 -13.45 -13.71 9.29
C ILE A 227 -14.15 -14.34 8.10
N ARG A 228 -15.19 -13.69 7.57
CA ARG A 228 -15.88 -14.10 6.36
C ARG A 228 -14.93 -14.24 5.16
N ALA A 229 -13.95 -13.34 5.00
CA ALA A 229 -12.93 -13.47 3.95
C ALA A 229 -12.17 -14.80 4.08
N CYS A 230 -11.80 -15.20 5.29
CA CYS A 230 -11.12 -16.48 5.53
C CYS A 230 -12.03 -17.67 5.20
N ASP A 231 -13.31 -17.63 5.60
CA ASP A 231 -14.29 -18.67 5.30
C ASP A 231 -14.53 -18.80 3.78
N VAL A 232 -14.71 -17.67 3.10
CA VAL A 232 -14.89 -17.62 1.64
C VAL A 232 -13.63 -18.11 0.92
N ALA A 233 -12.43 -17.75 1.40
CA ALA A 233 -11.18 -18.27 0.85
C ALA A 233 -11.14 -19.80 0.93
N GLY A 234 -11.54 -20.38 2.06
CA GLY A 234 -11.69 -21.83 2.23
C GLY A 234 -12.67 -22.45 1.24
N ALA A 235 -13.87 -21.86 1.13
CA ALA A 235 -14.94 -22.35 0.24
C ALA A 235 -14.60 -22.27 -1.25
N LEU A 236 -13.87 -21.25 -1.67
CA LEU A 236 -13.47 -21.02 -3.08
C LEU A 236 -12.15 -21.71 -3.49
N GLY A 237 -11.46 -22.36 -2.52
CA GLY A 237 -10.16 -23.00 -2.76
C GLY A 237 -8.97 -22.04 -2.69
N PHE A 238 -9.16 -20.83 -2.15
CA PHE A 238 -8.12 -19.83 -1.94
C PHE A 238 -7.47 -19.88 -0.54
N ALA A 239 -7.76 -20.91 0.27
CA ALA A 239 -7.14 -21.06 1.61
C ALA A 239 -5.59 -21.04 1.59
N PRO A 240 -4.90 -21.65 0.59
CA PRO A 240 -3.43 -21.57 0.50
C PRO A 240 -2.90 -20.15 0.26
N GLN A 241 -3.72 -19.22 -0.22
CA GLN A 241 -3.37 -17.82 -0.46
C GLN A 241 -3.42 -16.97 0.82
N LEU A 242 -3.99 -17.48 1.94
CA LEU A 242 -3.94 -16.82 3.23
C LEU A 242 -2.48 -16.85 3.75
N GLU A 243 -1.81 -15.70 3.70
CA GLU A 243 -0.39 -15.60 4.05
C GLU A 243 -0.16 -15.29 5.53
N ARG A 244 -0.97 -14.37 6.11
CA ARG A 244 -0.79 -13.92 7.49
C ARG A 244 -2.10 -13.41 8.09
N GLY A 245 -2.27 -13.65 9.38
CA GLY A 245 -3.44 -13.20 10.15
C GLY A 245 -4.57 -14.23 10.17
N PRO A 246 -5.75 -13.87 10.74
CA PRO A 246 -6.04 -12.57 11.38
C PRO A 246 -5.12 -12.24 12.56
N GLY A 247 -4.83 -10.95 12.73
CA GLY A 247 -3.99 -10.44 13.81
C GLY A 247 -4.20 -8.94 14.02
N ARG A 248 -3.55 -8.38 15.03
CA ARG A 248 -3.59 -6.94 15.30
C ARG A 248 -2.19 -6.36 15.32
N HIS A 249 -1.98 -5.31 14.53
CA HIS A 249 -0.74 -4.55 14.56
C HIS A 249 -0.61 -3.67 15.80
N GLY A 250 0.63 -3.43 16.26
CA GLY A 250 0.93 -2.31 17.14
C GLY A 250 0.91 -1.01 16.37
N ILE A 251 1.72 -0.94 15.31
CA ILE A 251 1.70 0.17 14.35
C ILE A 251 0.31 0.26 13.72
N SER A 252 -0.27 1.45 13.66
CA SER A 252 -1.62 1.75 13.20
C SER A 252 -2.78 1.14 14.01
N GLY A 253 -2.54 0.13 14.85
CA GLY A 253 -3.56 -0.58 15.62
C GLY A 253 -4.56 -1.39 14.77
N ALA A 254 -4.29 -1.57 13.47
CA ALA A 254 -5.19 -2.25 12.56
C ALA A 254 -5.38 -3.72 12.89
N LEU A 255 -6.61 -4.21 12.81
CA LEU A 255 -6.91 -5.62 12.66
C LEU A 255 -6.70 -5.98 11.20
N PHE A 256 -5.96 -7.05 10.92
CA PHE A 256 -5.51 -7.36 9.57
C PHE A 256 -5.64 -8.84 9.19
N VAL A 257 -5.73 -9.08 7.90
CA VAL A 257 -5.47 -10.37 7.23
C VAL A 257 -4.84 -10.11 5.87
N TYR A 258 -3.87 -10.93 5.49
CA TYR A 258 -3.17 -10.80 4.21
C TYR A 258 -3.37 -12.02 3.34
N PHE A 259 -3.63 -11.76 2.06
CA PHE A 259 -3.71 -12.80 1.03
C PHE A 259 -2.69 -12.53 -0.07
N ARG A 260 -2.31 -13.60 -0.79
CA ARG A 260 -1.64 -13.52 -2.08
C ARG A 260 -2.66 -13.78 -3.18
N ASP A 261 -2.69 -12.93 -4.20
CA ASP A 261 -3.46 -13.22 -5.40
C ASP A 261 -2.86 -14.39 -6.19
N PRO A 262 -3.50 -14.89 -7.28
CA PRO A 262 -2.98 -16.01 -8.06
C PRO A 262 -1.58 -15.80 -8.64
N ASP A 263 -1.15 -14.56 -8.83
CA ASP A 263 0.19 -14.20 -9.30
C ASP A 263 1.21 -13.96 -8.18
N GLY A 264 0.75 -13.85 -6.94
CA GLY A 264 1.58 -13.62 -5.76
C GLY A 264 1.64 -12.17 -5.31
N HIS A 265 0.86 -11.25 -5.88
CA HIS A 265 0.69 -9.90 -5.34
C HIS A 265 0.04 -9.98 -3.96
N ARG A 266 0.58 -9.23 -3.00
CA ARG A 266 0.04 -9.24 -1.63
C ARG A 266 -1.01 -8.16 -1.45
N ILE A 267 -2.18 -8.53 -0.96
CA ILE A 267 -3.25 -7.64 -0.55
C ILE A 267 -3.51 -7.77 0.95
N GLU A 268 -3.66 -6.62 1.61
CA GLU A 268 -4.16 -6.52 2.97
C GLU A 268 -5.64 -6.21 2.97
N LEU A 269 -6.38 -6.94 3.80
CA LEU A 269 -7.72 -6.56 4.22
C LEU A 269 -7.65 -6.16 5.68
N PHE A 270 -8.10 -4.96 6.01
CA PHE A 270 -7.97 -4.44 7.36
C PHE A 270 -9.21 -3.67 7.79
N ASN A 271 -9.31 -3.51 9.09
CA ASN A 271 -10.34 -2.69 9.69
C ASN A 271 -9.76 -1.96 10.91
N THR A 272 -10.29 -0.76 11.13
CA THR A 272 -9.95 0.10 12.26
C THR A 272 -8.55 0.71 12.20
N HIS A 273 -8.48 1.96 11.73
CA HIS A 273 -7.36 2.86 11.93
C HIS A 273 -7.78 3.97 12.91
N TYR A 274 -6.85 4.46 13.72
CA TYR A 274 -7.06 5.72 14.42
C TYR A 274 -7.03 6.89 13.42
N GLN A 275 -7.40 8.08 13.84
CA GLN A 275 -7.44 9.27 12.99
C GLN A 275 -6.43 10.31 13.48
N HIS A 276 -5.68 10.89 12.54
CA HIS A 276 -4.88 12.08 12.76
C HIS A 276 -5.73 13.32 12.45
N ILE A 277 -6.37 13.88 13.45
CA ILE A 277 -7.24 15.07 13.31
C ILE A 277 -6.41 16.34 13.40
N ASP A 278 -5.49 16.37 14.34
CA ASP A 278 -4.61 17.50 14.61
C ASP A 278 -3.17 17.28 14.11
N LEU A 279 -2.31 18.27 14.31
CA LEU A 279 -0.88 18.15 14.10
C LEU A 279 -0.25 17.49 15.32
N GLU A 280 -0.18 16.18 15.32
CA GLU A 280 0.39 15.38 16.40
C GLU A 280 1.82 14.97 16.08
N PRO A 281 2.71 14.84 17.09
CA PRO A 281 4.03 14.22 16.89
C PRO A 281 3.91 12.79 16.39
N ALA A 282 4.87 12.35 15.56
CA ALA A 282 4.93 10.99 15.08
C ALA A 282 5.20 10.00 16.23
N ILE A 283 4.53 8.84 16.18
CA ILE A 283 4.75 7.75 17.16
C ILE A 283 6.03 7.00 16.80
N ALA A 284 6.98 6.96 17.72
CA ALA A 284 8.24 6.25 17.55
C ALA A 284 8.15 4.81 18.07
N TRP A 285 8.61 3.85 17.25
CA TRP A 285 8.68 2.43 17.60
C TRP A 285 10.13 1.95 17.55
N ASP A 286 10.63 1.47 18.68
CA ASP A 286 11.90 0.75 18.68
C ASP A 286 11.77 -0.53 17.84
N LEU A 287 12.72 -0.77 16.95
CA LEU A 287 12.75 -1.97 16.11
C LEU A 287 12.81 -3.26 16.95
N ALA A 288 13.37 -3.19 18.15
CA ALA A 288 13.45 -4.30 19.09
C ALA A 288 12.10 -4.62 19.79
N ASP A 289 11.12 -3.70 19.79
CA ASP A 289 9.81 -3.97 20.38
C ASP A 289 9.00 -4.93 19.49
N PRO A 290 8.76 -6.18 19.93
CA PRO A 290 8.00 -7.14 19.13
C PRO A 290 6.53 -6.73 18.95
N LYS A 291 5.98 -5.92 19.87
CA LYS A 291 4.58 -5.47 19.83
C LYS A 291 4.31 -4.47 18.70
N ARG A 292 5.34 -3.83 18.14
CA ARG A 292 5.18 -2.94 16.98
C ARG A 292 4.55 -3.63 15.78
N ALA A 293 4.94 -4.87 15.51
CA ALA A 293 4.44 -5.65 14.37
C ALA A 293 3.12 -6.36 14.72
N ASP A 294 3.05 -7.00 15.88
CA ASP A 294 1.92 -7.80 16.32
C ASP A 294 1.62 -7.57 17.81
N GLN A 295 0.47 -6.97 18.12
CA GLN A 295 -0.08 -6.94 19.47
C GLN A 295 -0.53 -8.34 19.88
N TRP A 296 -1.12 -9.08 18.94
CA TRP A 296 -1.46 -10.47 19.02
C TRP A 296 -1.59 -11.07 17.61
N GLY A 297 -1.44 -12.37 17.53
CA GLY A 297 -1.37 -13.16 16.30
C GLY A 297 -0.04 -13.90 16.19
N LEU A 298 0.14 -14.66 15.14
CA LEU A 298 1.40 -15.32 14.87
C LEU A 298 2.37 -14.37 14.14
N PRO A 299 3.68 -14.41 14.46
CA PRO A 299 4.69 -13.71 13.71
C PRO A 299 4.65 -14.06 12.22
N ALA A 300 5.07 -13.13 11.37
CA ALA A 300 5.15 -13.36 9.95
C ALA A 300 6.23 -14.40 9.59
N ARG A 301 5.99 -15.19 8.54
CA ARG A 301 6.99 -16.10 7.97
C ARG A 301 8.14 -15.33 7.32
N ASN A 302 9.28 -15.98 7.10
CA ASN A 302 10.46 -15.37 6.46
C ASN A 302 10.13 -14.74 5.09
N GLN A 303 9.29 -15.39 4.28
CA GLN A 303 8.86 -14.87 2.96
C GLN A 303 8.18 -13.50 3.03
N TRP A 304 7.54 -13.15 4.15
CA TRP A 304 6.98 -11.83 4.39
C TRP A 304 8.00 -10.70 4.22
N PHE A 305 9.22 -10.94 4.68
CA PHE A 305 10.29 -9.95 4.67
C PHE A 305 11.12 -9.97 3.37
N THR A 306 11.12 -11.09 2.66
CA THR A 306 11.98 -11.31 1.49
C THR A 306 11.27 -11.20 0.15
N GLU A 307 9.94 -11.40 0.13
CA GLU A 307 9.15 -11.38 -1.10
C GLU A 307 8.27 -10.14 -1.21
N ALA A 308 8.32 -9.49 -2.36
CA ALA A 308 7.48 -8.36 -2.72
C ALA A 308 7.35 -8.28 -4.25
N THR A 309 6.29 -7.66 -4.75
CA THR A 309 6.05 -7.47 -6.18
C THR A 309 7.05 -6.49 -6.78
N PRO A 310 7.81 -6.86 -7.82
CA PRO A 310 8.70 -5.93 -8.51
C PRO A 310 7.89 -4.86 -9.27
N PHE A 311 8.46 -3.67 -9.40
CA PHE A 311 7.92 -2.69 -10.34
C PHE A 311 8.41 -2.99 -11.77
N ALA A 312 7.52 -2.83 -12.75
CA ALA A 312 7.84 -3.07 -14.15
C ALA A 312 9.01 -2.18 -14.62
N GLY A 313 10.05 -2.79 -15.15
CA GLY A 313 11.23 -2.09 -15.66
C GLY A 313 12.15 -1.48 -14.59
N VAL A 314 11.93 -1.76 -13.31
CA VAL A 314 12.75 -1.25 -12.20
C VAL A 314 13.57 -2.37 -11.58
N THR A 315 14.87 -2.15 -11.44
CA THR A 315 15.77 -3.11 -10.79
C THR A 315 15.84 -2.82 -9.28
N PRO A 316 15.41 -3.74 -8.42
CA PRO A 316 15.51 -3.57 -6.98
C PRO A 316 16.97 -3.61 -6.52
N ARG A 317 17.29 -2.85 -5.48
CA ARG A 317 18.61 -2.81 -4.83
C ARG A 317 18.49 -3.31 -3.38
N PRO A 318 19.47 -4.02 -2.84
CA PRO A 318 19.50 -4.38 -1.43
C PRO A 318 19.65 -3.12 -0.57
N PRO A 319 19.06 -3.07 0.64
CA PRO A 319 19.27 -1.98 1.56
C PRO A 319 20.70 -2.03 2.14
N ASP A 320 21.26 -0.87 2.43
CA ASP A 320 22.55 -0.77 3.14
C ASP A 320 22.45 -1.28 4.58
N ILE A 321 21.24 -1.31 5.12
CA ILE A 321 20.92 -1.68 6.48
C ILE A 321 20.29 -3.07 6.50
N ARG A 322 20.79 -3.97 7.34
CA ARG A 322 20.23 -5.32 7.50
C ARG A 322 19.44 -5.42 8.78
N VAL A 323 18.20 -5.91 8.66
CA VAL A 323 17.35 -6.32 9.78
C VAL A 323 17.41 -7.85 9.91
N ASP A 324 17.46 -8.34 11.13
CA ASP A 324 17.16 -9.72 11.45
C ASP A 324 15.73 -9.81 12.02
N PRO A 325 14.71 -10.01 11.18
CA PRO A 325 13.32 -9.90 11.61
C PRO A 325 12.89 -11.06 12.51
N PRO A 326 11.94 -10.83 13.44
CA PRO A 326 11.32 -11.89 14.25
C PRO A 326 10.36 -12.70 13.37
N THR A 327 10.85 -13.79 12.80
CA THR A 327 10.03 -14.65 11.93
C THR A 327 9.31 -15.75 12.71
N LEU A 328 8.24 -16.31 12.11
CA LEU A 328 7.52 -17.45 12.66
C LEU A 328 8.46 -18.66 12.86
N GLU A 329 9.38 -18.89 11.93
CA GLU A 329 10.34 -19.98 12.00
C GLU A 329 11.25 -19.86 13.25
N LYS A 330 11.70 -18.63 13.57
CA LYS A 330 12.48 -18.36 14.79
C LYS A 330 11.63 -18.57 16.05
N PHE A 331 10.40 -18.07 16.04
CA PHE A 331 9.45 -18.26 17.16
C PHE A 331 9.22 -19.74 17.45
N LEU A 332 8.96 -20.55 16.43
CA LEU A 332 8.74 -22.00 16.58
C LEU A 332 10.01 -22.74 17.04
N ALA A 333 11.20 -22.31 16.60
CA ALA A 333 12.46 -22.90 17.08
C ALA A 333 12.64 -22.67 18.58
N MET A 334 12.38 -21.46 19.08
CA MET A 334 12.48 -21.14 20.51
C MET A 334 11.47 -21.88 21.38
N THR A 335 10.27 -22.20 20.87
CA THR A 335 9.23 -22.94 21.64
C THR A 335 9.44 -24.46 21.64
N ASN A 336 10.25 -25.00 20.71
CA ASN A 336 10.56 -26.42 20.67
C ASN A 336 11.72 -26.82 21.63
N ASP A 337 12.50 -25.83 22.10
CA ASP A 337 13.61 -26.02 23.04
C ASP A 337 13.18 -25.84 24.52
N SER A 338 11.90 -25.60 24.77
CA SER A 338 11.27 -25.44 26.10
C SER A 338 10.36 -26.59 26.42
#